data_2cf54b19a84d6c679455a9052a168862
#
_entry.id   2cf54b19a84d6c679455a9052a168862
#
_cell.length_a   1.000
_cell.length_b   1.000
_cell.length_c   1.000
_cell.angle_alpha   90.00
_cell.angle_beta   90.00
_cell.angle_gamma   90.00
#
_symmetry.space_group_name_H-M   'P 1'
#
loop_
_entity.id
_entity.type
_entity.pdbx_description
1 polymer ?
#
loop_
_entity_poly.entity_id
_entity_poly.type
_entity_poly.pdbx_seq_one_letter_code
_entity_poly.pdbx_strand_id
1 'polypeptide(L)'
;WNKLLQISKVDVGYAPWVLEESKSVFNQRILPLLLDDDSHYRLYGIFLLNQLNGKEILMTEEIWSILESMNDYEKLYLTYLVQGLTLNKLDFIHRGMLKLYEIDYFKNDTSLFIDWIDQAEAVISEKVDLAEVDRYLAAFVYMHYKHTNHAMTKKQIIDSFEVTRYKLDKTIAFILSI
;
A
#
# COMPACT_ATOMS: atom_id res chain seq x y z
N TRP A 1 17.59 1.27 -12.85
CA TRP A 1 17.60 2.15 -11.69
C TRP A 1 18.07 3.55 -12.07
N ASN A 2 19.29 3.73 -12.58
CA ASN A 2 19.78 5.03 -13.02
C ASN A 2 18.91 5.73 -14.11
N LYS A 3 18.20 4.97 -14.96
CA LYS A 3 17.23 5.50 -15.90
C LYS A 3 15.96 6.01 -15.23
N LEU A 4 15.51 5.36 -14.16
CA LEU A 4 14.34 5.76 -13.37
C LEU A 4 14.55 7.12 -12.72
N LEU A 5 15.75 7.32 -12.18
CA LEU A 5 16.16 8.56 -11.55
C LEU A 5 16.39 9.70 -12.54
N GLN A 6 16.73 9.38 -13.79
CA GLN A 6 16.83 10.37 -14.88
C GLN A 6 15.46 10.86 -15.34
N ILE A 7 14.41 10.02 -15.29
CA ILE A 7 13.04 10.41 -15.66
C ILE A 7 12.43 11.36 -14.61
N SER A 8 12.85 11.25 -13.33
CA SER A 8 12.39 12.15 -12.26
C SER A 8 12.99 13.56 -12.30
N LYS A 9 13.98 13.82 -13.14
CA LYS A 9 14.60 15.15 -13.32
C LYS A 9 13.81 16.12 -14.21
N VAL A 10 12.56 15.84 -14.51
CA VAL A 10 11.69 16.80 -15.20
C VAL A 10 11.34 17.91 -14.23
N ASP A 11 11.80 19.09 -14.52
CA ASP A 11 11.61 20.35 -13.81
C ASP A 11 10.11 20.69 -13.72
N VAL A 12 9.47 20.29 -12.65
CA VAL A 12 8.08 20.66 -12.36
C VAL A 12 8.16 21.75 -11.31
N GLY A 13 7.97 22.99 -11.74
CA GLY A 13 8.03 24.17 -10.86
C GLY A 13 6.88 24.18 -9.86
N TYR A 14 7.11 23.62 -8.69
CA TYR A 14 6.17 23.68 -7.56
C TYR A 14 6.44 24.91 -6.68
N ALA A 15 5.38 25.42 -6.08
CA ALA A 15 5.51 26.51 -5.12
C ALA A 15 6.28 26.04 -3.87
N PRO A 16 7.22 26.85 -3.33
CA PRO A 16 8.08 26.45 -2.20
C PRO A 16 7.31 25.94 -0.97
N TRP A 17 6.12 26.45 -0.68
CA TRP A 17 5.29 26.03 0.44
C TRP A 17 4.74 24.60 0.30
N VAL A 18 4.46 24.13 -0.93
CA VAL A 18 4.05 22.75 -1.20
C VAL A 18 5.18 21.78 -0.86
N LEU A 19 6.42 22.16 -1.16
CA LEU A 19 7.61 21.38 -0.81
C LEU A 19 7.82 21.29 0.71
N GLU A 20 7.60 22.38 1.45
CA GLU A 20 7.74 22.39 2.92
C GLU A 20 6.70 21.51 3.61
N GLU A 21 5.44 21.59 3.18
CA GLU A 21 4.37 20.74 3.69
C GLU A 21 4.62 19.26 3.37
N SER A 22 5.03 18.96 2.16
CA SER A 22 5.39 17.61 1.73
C SER A 22 6.59 17.05 2.48
N LYS A 23 7.60 17.87 2.77
CA LYS A 23 8.76 17.50 3.58
C LYS A 23 8.38 17.20 5.03
N SER A 24 7.48 18.00 5.62
CA SER A 24 6.99 17.75 6.98
C SER A 24 6.28 16.40 7.08
N VAL A 25 5.36 16.12 6.17
CA VAL A 25 4.65 14.83 6.11
C VAL A 25 5.63 13.68 5.83
N PHE A 26 6.56 13.87 4.91
CA PHE A 26 7.60 12.89 4.63
C PHE A 26 8.41 12.54 5.88
N ASN A 27 8.99 13.53 6.56
CA ASN A 27 9.84 13.31 7.72
C ASN A 27 9.10 12.67 8.91
N GLN A 28 7.85 13.07 9.14
CA GLN A 28 7.09 12.62 10.30
C GLN A 28 6.42 11.26 10.08
N ARG A 29 6.02 10.95 8.86
CA ARG A 29 5.13 9.84 8.57
C ARG A 29 5.73 8.78 7.65
N ILE A 30 6.50 9.17 6.64
CA ILE A 30 7.00 8.26 5.62
C ILE A 30 8.42 7.79 5.91
N LEU A 31 9.31 8.71 6.26
CA LEU A 31 10.71 8.38 6.54
C LEU A 31 10.88 7.29 7.60
N PRO A 32 10.16 7.30 8.75
CA PRO A 32 10.25 6.21 9.72
C PRO A 32 9.88 4.85 9.14
N LEU A 33 8.89 4.79 8.24
CA LEU A 33 8.48 3.55 7.57
C LEU A 33 9.54 3.05 6.59
N LEU A 34 10.16 3.96 5.83
CA LEU A 34 11.21 3.62 4.86
C LEU A 34 12.51 3.14 5.52
N LEU A 35 12.75 3.51 6.78
CA LEU A 35 13.90 3.12 7.59
C LEU A 35 13.63 1.89 8.48
N ASP A 36 12.41 1.35 8.46
CA ASP A 36 12.06 0.19 9.27
C ASP A 36 12.81 -1.07 8.81
N ASP A 37 13.10 -1.98 9.73
CA ASP A 37 13.76 -3.25 9.43
C ASP A 37 12.82 -4.22 8.69
N ASP A 38 11.50 -4.07 8.88
CA ASP A 38 10.47 -4.88 8.23
C ASP A 38 10.14 -4.36 6.81
N SER A 39 10.23 -5.26 5.84
CA SER A 39 9.93 -4.99 4.43
C SER A 39 8.48 -4.51 4.19
N HIS A 40 7.51 -4.99 4.95
CA HIS A 40 6.11 -4.58 4.81
C HIS A 40 5.92 -3.11 5.18
N TYR A 41 6.59 -2.63 6.24
CA TYR A 41 6.60 -1.20 6.60
C TYR A 41 7.26 -0.36 5.50
N ARG A 42 8.37 -0.82 4.93
CA ARG A 42 9.03 -0.11 3.81
C ARG A 42 8.16 -0.09 2.55
N LEU A 43 7.47 -1.18 2.21
CA LEU A 43 6.51 -1.20 1.08
C LEU A 43 5.36 -0.22 1.29
N TYR A 44 4.83 -0.14 2.52
CA TYR A 44 3.80 0.86 2.85
C TYR A 44 4.35 2.28 2.79
N GLY A 45 5.57 2.51 3.24
CA GLY A 45 6.27 3.79 3.09
C GLY A 45 6.40 4.22 1.61
N ILE A 46 6.77 3.30 0.71
CA ILE A 46 6.84 3.54 -0.74
C ILE A 46 5.44 3.87 -1.30
N PHE A 47 4.40 3.15 -0.87
CA PHE A 47 3.02 3.45 -1.24
C PHE A 47 2.61 4.88 -0.85
N LEU A 48 2.84 5.27 0.41
CA LEU A 48 2.52 6.62 0.89
C LEU A 48 3.33 7.70 0.17
N LEU A 49 4.60 7.45 -0.13
CA LEU A 49 5.44 8.35 -0.92
C LEU A 49 4.83 8.61 -2.30
N ASN A 50 4.28 7.58 -2.94
CA ASN A 50 3.59 7.73 -4.21
C ASN A 50 2.28 8.55 -4.07
N GLN A 51 1.52 8.39 -2.97
CA GLN A 51 0.29 9.16 -2.73
C GLN A 51 0.55 10.65 -2.52
N LEU A 52 1.73 11.03 -2.03
CA LEU A 52 2.13 12.43 -1.88
C LEU A 52 2.58 13.10 -3.19
N ASN A 53 2.50 12.44 -4.34
CA ASN A 53 3.18 12.90 -5.57
C ASN A 53 4.68 13.16 -5.34
N GLY A 54 5.30 12.33 -4.51
CA GLY A 54 6.64 12.52 -3.94
C GLY A 54 7.81 12.46 -4.92
N LYS A 55 7.58 12.70 -6.21
CA LYS A 55 8.65 12.72 -7.24
C LYS A 55 9.75 13.73 -6.89
N GLU A 56 9.40 14.82 -6.24
CA GLU A 56 10.33 15.87 -5.84
C GLU A 56 11.14 15.47 -4.59
N ILE A 57 10.51 14.76 -3.67
CA ILE A 57 11.17 14.24 -2.48
C ILE A 57 12.19 13.17 -2.89
N LEU A 58 11.90 12.38 -3.92
CA LEU A 58 12.84 11.40 -4.51
C LEU A 58 14.13 12.03 -5.05
N MET A 59 14.20 13.34 -5.18
CA MET A 59 15.37 14.06 -5.69
C MET A 59 16.28 14.59 -4.59
N THR A 60 15.98 14.35 -3.30
CA THR A 60 16.86 14.76 -2.19
C THR A 60 17.95 13.70 -1.95
N GLU A 61 19.16 14.16 -1.54
CA GLU A 61 20.29 13.24 -1.26
C GLU A 61 19.97 12.24 -0.14
N GLU A 62 19.14 12.64 0.83
CA GLU A 62 18.73 11.80 1.96
C GLU A 62 17.97 10.55 1.49
N ILE A 63 17.16 10.68 0.44
CA ILE A 63 16.40 9.55 -0.11
C ILE A 63 17.29 8.61 -0.92
N TRP A 64 18.35 9.12 -1.56
CA TRP A 64 19.22 8.27 -2.36
C TRP A 64 19.82 7.12 -1.56
N SER A 65 20.32 7.40 -0.36
CA SER A 65 20.86 6.36 0.52
C SER A 65 19.82 5.32 0.92
N ILE A 66 18.57 5.75 1.15
CA ILE A 66 17.44 4.86 1.47
C ILE A 66 17.10 3.98 0.26
N LEU A 67 16.99 4.58 -0.94
CA LEU A 67 16.69 3.85 -2.17
C LEU A 67 17.80 2.84 -2.54
N GLU A 68 19.05 3.15 -2.25
CA GLU A 68 20.17 2.22 -2.44
C GLU A 68 20.10 1.02 -1.50
N SER A 69 19.61 1.21 -0.27
CA SER A 69 19.46 0.14 0.74
C SER A 69 18.25 -0.78 0.51
N MET A 70 17.29 -0.38 -0.33
CA MET A 70 16.11 -1.18 -0.64
C MET A 70 16.46 -2.54 -1.26
N ASN A 71 15.70 -3.57 -0.88
CA ASN A 71 15.79 -4.88 -1.50
C ASN A 71 15.19 -4.90 -2.92
N ASP A 72 15.39 -6.00 -3.64
CA ASP A 72 14.94 -6.11 -5.03
C ASP A 72 13.42 -6.04 -5.18
N TYR A 73 12.66 -6.53 -4.19
CA TYR A 73 11.20 -6.49 -4.20
C TYR A 73 10.66 -5.06 -4.02
N GLU A 74 11.24 -4.30 -3.11
CA GLU A 74 10.93 -2.89 -2.89
C GLU A 74 11.28 -2.02 -4.11
N LYS A 75 12.44 -2.27 -4.73
CA LYS A 75 12.86 -1.64 -5.98
C LYS A 75 11.90 -1.96 -7.13
N LEU A 76 11.43 -3.21 -7.19
CA LEU A 76 10.45 -3.64 -8.17
C LEU A 76 9.10 -2.93 -7.97
N TYR A 77 8.66 -2.79 -6.73
CA TYR A 77 7.43 -2.07 -6.40
C TYR A 77 7.51 -0.58 -6.75
N LEU A 78 8.62 0.07 -6.42
CA LEU A 78 8.86 1.46 -6.81
C LEU A 78 8.87 1.60 -8.35
N THR A 79 9.48 0.65 -9.05
CA THR A 79 9.49 0.63 -10.52
C THR A 79 8.08 0.47 -11.09
N TYR A 80 7.26 -0.41 -10.51
CA TYR A 80 5.85 -0.56 -10.85
C TYR A 80 5.09 0.76 -10.72
N LEU A 81 5.23 1.47 -9.60
CA LEU A 81 4.55 2.73 -9.35
C LEU A 81 4.95 3.84 -10.34
N VAL A 82 6.23 3.90 -10.71
CA VAL A 82 6.75 4.95 -11.60
C VAL A 82 6.46 4.68 -13.07
N GLN A 83 6.53 3.42 -13.50
CA GLN A 83 6.42 3.04 -14.92
C GLN A 83 5.03 2.53 -15.30
N GLY A 84 4.15 2.27 -14.33
CA GLY A 84 2.83 1.68 -14.59
C GLY A 84 2.89 0.25 -15.13
N LEU A 85 3.92 -0.51 -14.77
CA LEU A 85 4.08 -1.90 -15.19
C LEU A 85 3.03 -2.78 -14.53
N THR A 86 2.32 -3.58 -15.32
CA THR A 86 1.32 -4.52 -14.82
C THR A 86 2.00 -5.80 -14.29
N LEU A 87 2.32 -5.82 -13.01
CA LEU A 87 2.82 -7.02 -12.33
C LEU A 87 1.69 -7.56 -11.45
N ASN A 88 1.00 -8.60 -11.88
CA ASN A 88 -0.24 -9.09 -11.28
C ASN A 88 -0.20 -9.22 -9.75
N LYS A 89 0.94 -9.64 -9.18
CA LYS A 89 1.10 -9.79 -7.73
C LYS A 89 1.18 -8.44 -7.01
N LEU A 90 2.08 -7.57 -7.47
CA LEU A 90 2.22 -6.21 -6.91
C LEU A 90 0.97 -5.37 -7.14
N ASP A 91 0.31 -5.54 -8.28
CA ASP A 91 -0.96 -4.91 -8.60
C ASP A 91 -2.06 -5.32 -7.61
N PHE A 92 -2.13 -6.59 -7.21
CA PHE A 92 -3.10 -7.05 -6.21
C PHE A 92 -2.89 -6.38 -4.85
N ILE A 93 -1.65 -6.36 -4.35
CA ILE A 93 -1.31 -5.68 -3.09
C ILE A 93 -1.62 -4.19 -3.18
N HIS A 94 -1.17 -3.54 -4.26
CA HIS A 94 -1.33 -2.11 -4.48
C HIS A 94 -2.80 -1.68 -4.56
N ARG A 95 -3.65 -2.40 -5.31
CA ARG A 95 -5.08 -2.11 -5.40
C ARG A 95 -5.78 -2.22 -4.05
N GLY A 96 -5.41 -3.21 -3.23
CA GLY A 96 -5.92 -3.31 -1.87
C GLY A 96 -5.54 -2.10 -1.02
N MET A 97 -4.27 -1.69 -1.06
CA MET A 97 -3.81 -0.48 -0.34
C MET A 97 -4.52 0.79 -0.83
N LEU A 98 -4.71 0.95 -2.16
CA LEU A 98 -5.45 2.08 -2.71
C LEU A 98 -6.88 2.12 -2.19
N LYS A 99 -7.59 0.98 -2.21
CA LYS A 99 -8.96 0.90 -1.72
C LYS A 99 -9.07 1.25 -0.23
N LEU A 100 -8.13 0.77 0.60
CA LEU A 100 -8.07 1.15 2.01
C LEU A 100 -7.80 2.65 2.18
N TYR A 101 -6.92 3.21 1.38
CA TYR A 101 -6.55 4.62 1.45
C TYR A 101 -7.69 5.57 1.03
N GLU A 102 -8.54 5.14 0.09
CA GLU A 102 -9.72 5.90 -0.35
C GLU A 102 -10.83 5.97 0.70
N ILE A 103 -10.86 5.04 1.65
CA ILE A 103 -11.86 5.02 2.73
C ILE A 103 -11.30 5.76 3.94
N ASP A 104 -11.88 6.92 4.25
CA ASP A 104 -11.41 7.82 5.34
C ASP A 104 -11.24 7.11 6.69
N TYR A 105 -12.07 6.11 6.98
CA TYR A 105 -12.01 5.33 8.20
C TYR A 105 -10.73 4.51 8.33
N PHE A 106 -10.17 4.03 7.22
CA PHE A 106 -9.00 3.12 7.21
C PHE A 106 -7.67 3.82 6.94
N LYS A 107 -7.67 4.95 6.24
CA LYS A 107 -6.46 5.57 5.69
C LYS A 107 -5.35 5.92 6.69
N ASN A 108 -5.68 5.99 7.99
CA ASN A 108 -4.73 6.31 9.06
C ASN A 108 -4.35 5.10 9.92
N ASP A 109 -4.89 3.93 9.63
CA ASP A 109 -4.60 2.70 10.37
C ASP A 109 -3.40 1.97 9.73
N THR A 110 -2.19 2.35 10.14
CA THR A 110 -0.95 1.75 9.62
C THR A 110 -0.93 0.23 9.78
N SER A 111 -1.42 -0.30 10.90
CA SER A 111 -1.41 -1.75 11.14
C SER A 111 -2.26 -2.50 10.13
N LEU A 112 -3.40 -1.92 9.74
CA LEU A 112 -4.27 -2.50 8.72
C LEU A 112 -3.56 -2.65 7.35
N PHE A 113 -2.73 -1.67 6.97
CA PHE A 113 -1.99 -1.75 5.70
C PHE A 113 -0.87 -2.79 5.75
N ILE A 114 -0.15 -2.87 6.87
CA ILE A 114 0.92 -3.84 7.07
C ILE A 114 0.35 -5.27 7.05
N ASP A 115 -0.69 -5.51 7.84
CA ASP A 115 -1.37 -6.81 7.90
C ASP A 115 -2.00 -7.18 6.54
N TRP A 116 -2.46 -6.18 5.74
CA TRP A 116 -2.93 -6.43 4.39
C TRP A 116 -1.81 -6.92 3.47
N ILE A 117 -0.62 -6.33 3.51
CA ILE A 117 0.50 -6.75 2.68
C ILE A 117 0.84 -8.22 2.96
N ASP A 118 0.97 -8.58 4.23
CA ASP A 118 1.24 -9.96 4.67
C ASP A 118 0.14 -10.93 4.20
N GLN A 119 -1.13 -10.60 4.45
CA GLN A 119 -2.25 -11.43 4.04
C GLN A 119 -2.37 -11.54 2.51
N ALA A 120 -2.09 -10.48 1.77
CA ALA A 120 -2.12 -10.49 0.32
C ALA A 120 -1.04 -11.41 -0.25
N GLU A 121 0.15 -11.45 0.33
CA GLU A 121 1.23 -12.37 -0.06
C GLU A 121 0.82 -13.83 0.17
N ALA A 122 0.17 -14.14 1.30
CA ALA A 122 -0.38 -15.46 1.57
C ALA A 122 -1.43 -15.86 0.52
N VAL A 123 -2.39 -14.98 0.22
CA VAL A 123 -3.44 -15.20 -0.80
C VAL A 123 -2.83 -15.43 -2.18
N ILE A 124 -1.83 -14.64 -2.57
CA ILE A 124 -1.15 -14.74 -3.87
C ILE A 124 -0.47 -16.11 -4.04
N SER A 125 0.04 -16.71 -2.96
CA SER A 125 0.69 -18.02 -3.00
C SER A 125 -0.26 -19.15 -3.38
N GLU A 126 -1.56 -19.00 -3.12
CA GLU A 126 -2.60 -19.99 -3.34
C GLU A 126 -3.15 -20.04 -4.79
N LYS A 127 -2.55 -19.30 -5.73
CA LYS A 127 -2.97 -19.28 -7.16
C LYS A 127 -4.43 -18.91 -7.39
N VAL A 128 -4.93 -17.96 -6.64
CA VAL A 128 -6.30 -17.45 -6.74
C VAL A 128 -6.47 -16.45 -7.89
N ASP A 129 -7.73 -16.09 -8.20
CA ASP A 129 -8.03 -15.01 -9.13
C ASP A 129 -7.72 -13.64 -8.52
N LEU A 130 -6.59 -13.07 -8.93
CA LEU A 130 -6.11 -11.76 -8.45
C LEU A 130 -6.91 -10.56 -9.00
N ALA A 131 -7.86 -10.78 -9.93
CA ALA A 131 -8.75 -9.72 -10.40
C ALA A 131 -9.76 -9.29 -9.31
N GLU A 132 -10.17 -10.23 -8.45
CA GLU A 132 -11.21 -10.00 -7.43
C GLU A 132 -10.63 -9.49 -6.08
N VAL A 133 -9.79 -8.46 -6.08
CA VAL A 133 -9.16 -7.94 -4.86
C VAL A 133 -10.17 -7.54 -3.78
N ASP A 134 -11.31 -6.94 -4.17
CA ASP A 134 -12.30 -6.41 -3.22
C ASP A 134 -12.86 -7.48 -2.28
N ARG A 135 -13.08 -8.72 -2.76
CA ARG A 135 -13.58 -9.79 -1.89
C ARG A 135 -12.55 -10.24 -0.85
N TYR A 136 -11.27 -10.32 -1.23
CA TYR A 136 -10.19 -10.68 -0.29
C TYR A 136 -9.96 -9.58 0.72
N LEU A 137 -9.94 -8.34 0.27
CA LEU A 137 -9.79 -7.17 1.12
C LEU A 137 -10.96 -7.04 2.11
N ALA A 138 -12.21 -7.20 1.64
CA ALA A 138 -13.39 -7.19 2.50
C ALA A 138 -13.33 -8.26 3.60
N ALA A 139 -12.94 -9.49 3.24
CA ALA A 139 -12.80 -10.58 4.19
C ALA A 139 -11.69 -10.30 5.20
N PHE A 140 -10.54 -9.82 4.75
CA PHE A 140 -9.42 -9.43 5.59
C PHE A 140 -9.81 -8.31 6.58
N VAL A 141 -10.38 -7.21 6.10
CA VAL A 141 -10.80 -6.08 6.95
C VAL A 141 -11.83 -6.51 7.99
N TYR A 142 -12.79 -7.37 7.61
CA TYR A 142 -13.74 -7.93 8.56
C TYR A 142 -13.04 -8.73 9.66
N MET A 143 -12.06 -9.56 9.32
CA MET A 143 -11.34 -10.38 10.30
C MET A 143 -10.43 -9.54 11.19
N HIS A 144 -9.72 -8.55 10.61
CA HIS A 144 -8.85 -7.62 11.33
C HIS A 144 -9.64 -6.89 12.44
N TYR A 145 -10.82 -6.35 12.14
CA TYR A 145 -11.63 -5.60 13.11
C TYR A 145 -12.56 -6.44 13.97
N LYS A 146 -12.75 -7.72 13.67
CA LYS A 146 -13.68 -8.60 14.41
C LYS A 146 -13.40 -8.68 15.91
N HIS A 147 -12.16 -8.59 16.29
CA HIS A 147 -11.71 -8.76 17.70
C HIS A 147 -11.29 -7.42 18.34
N THR A 148 -11.50 -6.31 17.67
CA THR A 148 -11.21 -4.97 18.22
C THR A 148 -12.46 -4.36 18.86
N ASN A 149 -12.28 -3.33 19.70
CA ASN A 149 -13.40 -2.56 20.25
C ASN A 149 -14.18 -1.75 19.19
N HIS A 150 -13.67 -1.72 17.97
CA HIS A 150 -14.25 -1.05 16.80
C HIS A 150 -14.75 -2.06 15.76
N ALA A 151 -15.23 -3.21 16.20
CA ALA A 151 -15.67 -4.28 15.32
C ALA A 151 -16.70 -3.79 14.28
N MET A 152 -16.36 -3.94 13.01
CA MET A 152 -17.27 -3.65 11.91
C MET A 152 -18.23 -4.80 11.67
N THR A 153 -19.49 -4.47 11.43
CA THR A 153 -20.50 -5.48 11.06
C THR A 153 -20.28 -5.96 9.62
N LYS A 154 -20.69 -7.20 9.32
CA LYS A 154 -20.67 -7.70 7.93
C LYS A 154 -21.41 -6.80 6.96
N LYS A 155 -22.49 -6.14 7.41
CA LYS A 155 -23.23 -5.20 6.56
C LYS A 155 -22.39 -3.99 6.18
N GLN A 156 -21.70 -3.37 7.13
CA GLN A 156 -20.81 -2.24 6.86
C GLN A 156 -19.69 -2.63 5.88
N ILE A 157 -19.07 -3.80 6.06
CA ILE A 157 -18.05 -4.30 5.13
C ILE A 157 -18.62 -4.54 3.72
N ILE A 158 -19.77 -5.18 3.61
CA ILE A 158 -20.46 -5.42 2.34
C ILE A 158 -20.72 -4.11 1.60
N ASP A 159 -21.21 -3.10 2.33
CA ASP A 159 -21.54 -1.79 1.78
C ASP A 159 -20.26 -1.02 1.37
N SER A 160 -19.17 -1.10 2.16
CA SER A 160 -17.90 -0.40 1.88
C SER A 160 -17.12 -0.97 0.70
N PHE A 161 -17.18 -2.28 0.48
CA PHE A 161 -16.40 -2.97 -0.56
C PHE A 161 -17.26 -3.49 -1.72
N GLU A 162 -18.56 -3.20 -1.72
CA GLU A 162 -19.50 -3.60 -2.77
C GLU A 162 -19.49 -5.12 -3.07
N VAL A 163 -19.30 -5.95 -2.03
CA VAL A 163 -19.27 -7.40 -2.15
C VAL A 163 -20.59 -8.02 -1.70
N THR A 164 -20.91 -9.21 -2.20
CA THR A 164 -22.08 -9.95 -1.70
C THR A 164 -21.74 -10.69 -0.41
N ARG A 165 -22.74 -10.90 0.45
CA ARG A 165 -22.59 -11.68 1.68
C ARG A 165 -22.04 -13.08 1.42
N TYR A 166 -22.50 -13.74 0.36
CA TYR A 166 -22.02 -15.05 -0.03
C TYR A 166 -20.51 -15.04 -0.37
N LYS A 167 -20.06 -14.07 -1.18
CA LYS A 167 -18.64 -13.91 -1.52
C LYS A 167 -17.80 -13.63 -0.28
N LEU A 168 -18.28 -12.75 0.61
CA LEU A 168 -17.60 -12.43 1.86
C LEU A 168 -17.41 -13.68 2.74
N ASP A 169 -18.50 -14.40 3.02
CA ASP A 169 -18.46 -15.59 3.89
C ASP A 169 -17.57 -16.71 3.32
N LYS A 170 -17.64 -16.94 2.01
CA LYS A 170 -16.79 -17.92 1.31
C LYS A 170 -15.31 -17.53 1.37
N THR A 171 -14.99 -16.24 1.22
CA THR A 171 -13.60 -15.77 1.25
C THR A 171 -13.03 -15.77 2.66
N ILE A 172 -13.83 -15.45 3.69
CA ILE A 172 -13.42 -15.62 5.09
C ILE A 172 -13.03 -17.07 5.38
N ALA A 173 -13.87 -18.02 4.96
CA ALA A 173 -13.58 -19.46 5.15
C ALA A 173 -12.29 -19.88 4.41
N PHE A 174 -12.04 -19.35 3.22
CA PHE A 174 -10.81 -19.60 2.47
C PHE A 174 -9.59 -19.03 3.20
N ILE A 175 -9.60 -17.75 3.62
CA ILE A 175 -8.47 -17.12 4.31
C ILE A 175 -8.15 -17.86 5.62
N LEU A 176 -9.15 -18.33 6.35
CA LEU A 176 -8.94 -19.12 7.58
C LEU A 176 -8.36 -20.52 7.33
N SER A 177 -8.27 -20.97 6.08
CA SER A 177 -7.76 -22.29 5.69
C SER A 177 -6.32 -22.25 5.16
N ILE A 178 -5.78 -21.07 4.92
CA ILE A 178 -4.40 -20.86 4.47
C ILE A 178 -3.54 -20.34 5.61
#